data_9e9396bc14f9799d5d5e28cc4dc1018f
#
_entry.id   9e9396bc14f9799d5d5e28cc4dc1018f
#
_cell.length_a   1.000
_cell.length_b   1.000
_cell.length_c   1.000
_cell.angle_alpha   90.00
_cell.angle_beta   90.00
_cell.angle_gamma   90.00
#
_symmetry.space_group_name_H-M   'P 1'
#
loop_
_entity.id
_entity.type
_entity.pdbx_description
1 polymer ?
#
loop_
_entity_poly.entity_id
_entity_poly.type
_entity_poly.pdbx_seq_one_letter_code
_entity_poly.pdbx_strand_id
1 'polypeptide(L)'
;MSGVSVSLHDPAGVLAAIESSDRFLVQQVFKPIGNEYRISVPSPGSTEEGRALLYVKQKKLAIKEDIRFRPASDDGPHLFMIKSKTVFEFRGRHEVLDADGQVIGQLEKDFGRSLLRSHWRVRDAAGTELFEAYEANWLVALLRRFADLVSDWLAALTWLPFNFLLVRSGEQVGTYRRVLGKLRDRYVLELGPGFEGVDRRLVIAFAVALDALQDR
;
A
#
# COMPACT_ATOMS: atom_id res chain seq x y z
N MET A 1 13.67 -30.98 -4.18
CA MET A 1 13.61 -29.51 -4.17
C MET A 1 13.57 -29.06 -2.71
N SER A 2 14.71 -28.67 -2.18
CA SER A 2 14.85 -28.29 -0.76
C SER A 2 14.24 -26.91 -0.57
N GLY A 3 13.08 -26.86 0.09
CA GLY A 3 12.49 -25.59 0.51
C GLY A 3 13.40 -24.96 1.55
N VAL A 4 14.05 -23.86 1.19
CA VAL A 4 14.76 -23.00 2.15
C VAL A 4 13.69 -22.46 3.10
N SER A 5 13.69 -22.97 4.32
CA SER A 5 12.87 -22.43 5.40
C SER A 5 13.46 -21.07 5.79
N VAL A 6 12.96 -20.01 5.14
CA VAL A 6 13.36 -18.64 5.49
C VAL A 6 12.75 -18.33 6.86
N SER A 7 13.60 -18.07 7.83
CA SER A 7 13.16 -17.65 9.17
C SER A 7 12.39 -16.34 9.07
N LEU A 8 11.22 -16.25 9.70
CA LEU A 8 10.39 -15.03 9.76
C LEU A 8 11.09 -13.87 10.51
N HIS A 9 12.22 -14.16 11.15
CA HIS A 9 13.06 -13.18 11.86
C HIS A 9 14.30 -12.78 11.08
N ASP A 10 14.56 -13.41 9.92
CA ASP A 10 15.68 -13.04 9.06
C ASP A 10 15.30 -11.84 8.17
N PRO A 11 15.88 -10.64 8.39
CA PRO A 11 15.61 -9.45 7.58
C PRO A 11 15.83 -9.68 6.08
N ALA A 12 16.92 -10.34 5.70
CA ALA A 12 17.24 -10.58 4.30
C ALA A 12 16.23 -11.52 3.63
N GLY A 13 15.82 -12.57 4.34
CA GLY A 13 14.80 -13.48 3.85
C GLY A 13 13.41 -12.86 3.72
N VAL A 14 13.06 -11.93 4.61
CA VAL A 14 11.79 -11.16 4.50
C VAL A 14 11.86 -10.22 3.30
N LEU A 15 12.94 -9.48 3.10
CA LEU A 15 13.11 -8.60 1.95
C LEU A 15 13.07 -9.37 0.62
N ALA A 16 13.75 -10.52 0.53
CA ALA A 16 13.70 -11.38 -0.65
C ALA A 16 12.27 -11.91 -0.93
N ALA A 17 11.52 -12.24 0.12
CA ALA A 17 10.13 -12.67 -0.02
C ALA A 17 9.21 -11.53 -0.47
N ILE A 18 9.46 -10.31 -0.01
CA ILE A 18 8.76 -9.10 -0.47
C ILE A 18 9.03 -8.90 -1.96
N GLU A 19 10.29 -8.91 -2.37
CA GLU A 19 10.68 -8.64 -3.76
C GLU A 19 10.15 -9.68 -4.75
N SER A 20 10.05 -10.94 -4.32
CA SER A 20 9.55 -12.04 -5.15
C SER A 20 8.02 -12.17 -5.18
N SER A 21 7.28 -11.32 -4.45
CA SER A 21 5.83 -11.43 -4.33
C SER A 21 5.13 -10.32 -5.10
N ASP A 22 4.06 -10.69 -5.82
CA ASP A 22 3.18 -9.75 -6.53
C ASP A 22 1.81 -9.60 -5.86
N ARG A 23 1.62 -10.25 -4.71
CA ARG A 23 0.35 -10.20 -4.00
C ARG A 23 0.57 -10.14 -2.49
N PHE A 24 -0.05 -9.14 -1.86
CA PHE A 24 0.05 -8.92 -0.42
C PHE A 24 -1.33 -8.74 0.20
N LEU A 25 -1.50 -9.29 1.40
CA LEU A 25 -2.63 -9.04 2.27
C LEU A 25 -2.19 -8.03 3.34
N VAL A 26 -2.85 -6.88 3.39
CA VAL A 26 -2.68 -5.86 4.42
C VAL A 26 -3.86 -5.96 5.36
N GLN A 27 -3.61 -6.30 6.61
CA GLN A 27 -4.65 -6.45 7.63
C GLN A 27 -4.43 -5.46 8.76
N GLN A 28 -5.41 -4.61 9.01
CA GLN A 28 -5.42 -3.72 10.16
C GLN A 28 -5.70 -4.53 11.44
N VAL A 29 -4.89 -4.28 12.47
CA VAL A 29 -5.08 -4.83 13.82
C VAL A 29 -5.63 -3.70 14.68
N PHE A 30 -6.89 -3.82 15.08
CA PHE A 30 -7.52 -2.80 15.91
C PHE A 30 -6.86 -2.76 17.30
N LYS A 31 -6.38 -1.58 17.69
CA LYS A 31 -5.89 -1.26 19.03
C LYS A 31 -6.53 0.04 19.50
N PRO A 32 -6.79 0.20 20.80
CA PRO A 32 -7.34 1.44 21.36
C PRO A 32 -6.45 2.66 21.13
N ILE A 33 -5.14 2.45 21.00
CA ILE A 33 -4.15 3.51 20.81
C ILE A 33 -3.23 3.11 19.66
N GLY A 34 -3.31 3.87 18.54
CA GLY A 34 -2.48 3.67 17.35
C GLY A 34 -3.04 2.64 16.37
N ASN A 35 -2.55 2.69 15.13
CA ASN A 35 -2.85 1.69 14.12
C ASN A 35 -1.70 0.70 14.02
N GLU A 36 -2.05 -0.57 13.93
CA GLU A 36 -1.11 -1.64 13.67
C GLU A 36 -1.57 -2.42 12.44
N TYR A 37 -0.62 -2.92 11.67
CA TYR A 37 -0.91 -3.72 10.47
C TYR A 37 -0.06 -4.97 10.44
N ARG A 38 -0.64 -6.03 9.89
CA ARG A 38 0.09 -7.23 9.50
C ARG A 38 0.06 -7.33 7.99
N ILE A 39 1.22 -7.63 7.42
CA ILE A 39 1.37 -7.84 5.99
C ILE A 39 1.83 -9.27 5.77
N SER A 40 1.10 -9.98 4.94
CA SER A 40 1.39 -11.38 4.62
C SER A 40 1.25 -11.63 3.11
N VAL A 41 1.86 -12.70 2.64
CA VAL A 41 1.56 -13.25 1.31
C VAL A 41 0.40 -14.23 1.48
N PRO A 42 -0.77 -13.96 0.90
CA PRO A 42 -1.89 -14.87 1.00
C PRO A 42 -1.62 -16.17 0.23
N SER A 43 -2.30 -17.25 0.60
CA SER A 43 -2.27 -18.46 -0.19
C SER A 43 -2.84 -18.23 -1.59
N PRO A 44 -2.37 -18.94 -2.62
CA PRO A 44 -2.89 -18.79 -3.99
C PRO A 44 -4.41 -18.90 -4.04
N GLY A 45 -5.07 -17.96 -4.71
CA GLY A 45 -6.54 -17.90 -4.83
C GLY A 45 -7.31 -17.55 -3.56
N SER A 46 -6.62 -17.30 -2.42
CA SER A 46 -7.22 -17.01 -1.13
C SER A 46 -7.09 -15.54 -0.75
N THR A 47 -7.95 -15.05 0.14
CA THR A 47 -7.83 -13.77 0.86
C THR A 47 -7.55 -14.01 2.36
N GLU A 48 -7.19 -15.24 2.73
CA GLU A 48 -6.80 -15.58 4.09
C GLU A 48 -5.30 -15.30 4.30
N GLU A 49 -4.96 -15.04 5.56
CA GLU A 49 -3.59 -14.79 5.98
C GLU A 49 -2.73 -16.05 5.70
N GLY A 50 -1.71 -15.88 4.87
CA GLY A 50 -0.74 -16.92 4.58
C GLY A 50 0.58 -16.64 5.30
N ARG A 51 1.70 -16.61 4.56
CA ARG A 51 3.02 -16.36 5.14
C ARG A 51 3.12 -14.92 5.64
N ALA A 52 3.24 -14.74 6.95
CA ALA A 52 3.47 -13.43 7.56
C ALA A 52 4.84 -12.89 7.13
N LEU A 53 4.89 -11.61 6.72
CA LEU A 53 6.11 -10.92 6.31
C LEU A 53 6.48 -9.79 7.27
N LEU A 54 5.53 -8.86 7.47
CA LEU A 54 5.78 -7.62 8.19
C LEU A 54 4.75 -7.38 9.27
N TYR A 55 5.23 -6.80 10.36
CA TYR A 55 4.45 -6.11 11.36
C TYR A 55 4.71 -4.61 11.28
N VAL A 56 3.65 -3.81 11.29
CA VAL A 56 3.71 -2.36 11.12
C VAL A 56 3.04 -1.70 12.30
N LYS A 57 3.71 -0.72 12.88
CA LYS A 57 3.19 0.08 14.01
C LYS A 57 3.30 1.57 13.70
N GLN A 58 2.17 2.25 13.81
CA GLN A 58 2.07 3.69 13.73
C GLN A 58 2.09 4.29 15.14
N LYS A 59 3.03 5.20 15.42
CA LYS A 59 3.05 5.98 16.66
C LYS A 59 2.21 7.24 16.49
N LYS A 60 1.00 7.26 17.04
CA LYS A 60 0.06 8.41 16.96
C LYS A 60 0.37 9.58 17.90
N LEU A 61 1.29 9.45 18.86
CA LEU A 61 1.53 10.45 19.92
C LEU A 61 2.72 11.37 19.64
N ALA A 62 3.39 11.24 18.52
CA ALA A 62 4.52 12.10 18.17
C ALA A 62 4.09 13.22 17.22
N ILE A 63 4.68 14.41 17.40
CA ILE A 63 4.57 15.55 16.47
C ILE A 63 5.00 15.16 15.05
N LYS A 64 5.77 14.06 14.92
CA LYS A 64 6.20 13.43 13.67
C LYS A 64 5.72 12.00 13.67
N GLU A 65 4.99 11.62 12.65
CA GLU A 65 4.50 10.24 12.48
C GLU A 65 5.58 9.40 11.83
N ASP A 66 6.02 8.38 12.56
CA ASP A 66 6.87 7.33 12.04
C ASP A 66 6.05 6.04 11.91
N ILE A 67 5.96 5.50 10.71
CA ILE A 67 5.37 4.19 10.46
C ILE A 67 6.50 3.23 10.15
N ARG A 68 6.76 2.28 11.07
CA ARG A 68 7.90 1.37 10.98
C ARG A 68 7.47 -0.02 10.57
N PHE A 69 8.12 -0.54 9.55
CA PHE A 69 7.92 -1.89 9.00
C PHE A 69 9.01 -2.81 9.53
N ARG A 70 8.61 -3.82 10.31
CA ARG A 70 9.51 -4.79 10.91
C ARG A 70 9.22 -6.19 10.38
N PRO A 71 10.15 -7.15 10.47
CA PRO A 71 9.81 -8.55 10.30
C PRO A 71 8.61 -8.92 11.19
N ALA A 72 7.91 -9.98 10.91
CA ALA A 72 6.60 -10.34 11.47
C ALA A 72 6.46 -10.33 13.02
N SER A 73 7.43 -9.77 13.76
CA SER A 73 7.43 -9.53 15.21
C SER A 73 7.66 -8.06 15.55
N ASP A 74 7.12 -7.61 16.71
CA ASP A 74 7.25 -6.20 17.17
C ASP A 74 8.67 -5.85 17.66
N ASP A 75 9.51 -6.83 17.99
CA ASP A 75 10.75 -6.65 18.74
C ASP A 75 12.01 -6.50 17.87
N GLY A 76 11.89 -6.66 16.56
CA GLY A 76 13.01 -6.57 15.62
C GLY A 76 13.36 -5.16 15.15
N PRO A 77 14.55 -4.98 14.54
CA PRO A 77 14.88 -3.75 13.83
C PRO A 77 13.90 -3.53 12.68
N HIS A 78 13.62 -2.27 12.33
CA HIS A 78 12.80 -1.99 11.17
C HIS A 78 13.60 -2.22 9.88
N LEU A 79 12.92 -2.74 8.84
CA LEU A 79 13.49 -2.96 7.52
C LEU A 79 13.40 -1.69 6.67
N PHE A 80 12.34 -0.95 6.86
CA PHE A 80 12.10 0.36 6.25
C PHE A 80 11.04 1.12 7.06
N MET A 81 10.87 2.40 6.77
CA MET A 81 9.91 3.24 7.48
C MET A 81 9.37 4.37 6.59
N ILE A 82 8.16 4.81 6.89
CA ILE A 82 7.63 6.08 6.38
C ILE A 82 7.92 7.15 7.41
N LYS A 83 8.52 8.26 6.97
CA LYS A 83 8.83 9.42 7.80
C LYS A 83 8.12 10.66 7.27
N SER A 84 7.36 11.32 8.12
CA SER A 84 6.74 12.61 7.81
C SER A 84 7.68 13.75 8.15
N LYS A 85 7.96 14.63 7.20
CA LYS A 85 8.95 15.71 7.38
C LYS A 85 8.50 16.81 8.33
N THR A 86 7.22 17.21 8.36
CA THR A 86 6.72 18.26 9.28
C THR A 86 5.20 18.37 9.27
N VAL A 87 4.64 18.83 10.42
CA VAL A 87 3.21 19.16 10.59
C VAL A 87 2.76 20.31 9.65
N PHE A 88 3.68 21.06 9.07
CA PHE A 88 3.42 22.23 8.22
C PHE A 88 3.58 21.99 6.71
N GLU A 89 4.01 20.83 6.26
CA GLU A 89 4.03 20.55 4.82
C GLU A 89 2.63 20.18 4.34
N PHE A 90 1.86 21.20 4.01
CA PHE A 90 0.52 21.15 3.39
C PHE A 90 0.43 20.31 2.10
N ARG A 91 1.50 19.70 1.65
CA ARG A 91 1.56 18.90 0.40
C ARG A 91 1.62 17.38 0.62
N GLY A 92 1.36 16.88 1.83
CA GLY A 92 1.21 15.43 2.06
C GLY A 92 2.34 14.57 1.49
N ARG A 93 3.59 15.06 1.52
CA ARG A 93 4.75 14.32 1.03
C ARG A 93 5.42 13.56 2.17
N HIS A 94 5.58 12.26 2.02
CA HIS A 94 6.21 11.38 2.99
C HIS A 94 7.40 10.67 2.34
N GLU A 95 8.53 10.62 3.03
CA GLU A 95 9.69 9.86 2.57
C GLU A 95 9.61 8.42 3.08
N VAL A 96 10.01 7.49 2.24
CA VAL A 96 10.24 6.10 2.62
C VAL A 96 11.74 5.89 2.72
N LEU A 97 12.18 5.44 3.89
CA LEU A 97 13.58 5.22 4.23
C LEU A 97 13.82 3.73 4.41
N ASP A 98 15.00 3.25 4.02
CA ASP A 98 15.44 1.89 4.36
C ASP A 98 15.93 1.79 5.83
N ALA A 99 16.50 0.63 6.20
CA ALA A 99 17.01 0.36 7.54
C ALA A 99 18.19 1.28 7.91
N ASP A 100 18.98 1.72 6.93
CA ASP A 100 20.16 2.58 7.10
C ASP A 100 19.78 4.07 7.08
N GLY A 101 18.49 4.38 6.90
CA GLY A 101 17.97 5.75 6.85
C GLY A 101 18.17 6.44 5.49
N GLN A 102 18.49 5.68 4.44
CA GLN A 102 18.56 6.21 3.08
C GLN A 102 17.17 6.29 2.47
N VAL A 103 16.91 7.38 1.75
CA VAL A 103 15.62 7.56 1.04
C VAL A 103 15.55 6.57 -0.13
N ILE A 104 14.57 5.69 -0.12
CA ILE A 104 14.29 4.77 -1.24
C ILE A 104 13.17 5.29 -2.13
N GLY A 105 12.35 6.25 -1.65
CA GLY A 105 11.32 6.89 -2.46
C GLY A 105 10.42 7.80 -1.66
N GLN A 106 9.39 8.31 -2.32
CA GLN A 106 8.47 9.31 -1.78
C GLN A 106 7.02 8.96 -2.11
N LEU A 107 6.12 9.18 -1.16
CA LEU A 107 4.67 9.11 -1.31
C LEU A 107 4.11 10.53 -1.25
N GLU A 108 3.35 10.93 -2.25
CA GLU A 108 2.78 12.27 -2.34
C GLU A 108 1.26 12.20 -2.55
N LYS A 109 0.49 12.81 -1.64
CA LYS A 109 -0.95 12.97 -1.80
C LYS A 109 -1.23 14.30 -2.49
N ASP A 110 -1.93 14.25 -3.63
CA ASP A 110 -2.30 15.44 -4.39
C ASP A 110 -3.59 16.05 -3.84
N PHE A 111 -3.47 17.12 -3.06
CA PHE A 111 -4.62 17.86 -2.51
C PHE A 111 -5.27 18.81 -3.51
N GLY A 112 -4.58 19.22 -4.57
CA GLY A 112 -5.07 20.21 -5.54
C GLY A 112 -6.18 19.66 -6.44
N ARG A 113 -6.10 18.39 -6.81
CA ARG A 113 -7.15 17.66 -7.54
C ARG A 113 -8.11 16.90 -6.63
N SER A 114 -7.85 16.89 -5.33
CA SER A 114 -8.39 15.98 -4.33
C SER A 114 -9.50 16.57 -3.46
N LEU A 115 -10.02 17.77 -3.74
CA LEU A 115 -11.24 18.24 -3.06
C LEU A 115 -12.44 17.29 -3.26
N LEU A 116 -12.35 16.38 -4.22
CA LEU A 116 -13.36 15.36 -4.51
C LEU A 116 -12.80 13.93 -4.62
N ARG A 117 -11.45 13.71 -4.60
CA ARG A 117 -10.86 12.41 -4.95
C ARG A 117 -9.47 12.23 -4.39
N SER A 118 -9.21 11.09 -3.76
CA SER A 118 -7.88 10.74 -3.29
C SER A 118 -7.00 10.33 -4.48
N HIS A 119 -5.98 11.14 -4.75
CA HIS A 119 -4.96 10.87 -5.77
C HIS A 119 -3.58 10.86 -5.11
N TRP A 120 -2.80 9.84 -5.41
CA TRP A 120 -1.47 9.67 -4.87
C TRP A 120 -0.46 9.44 -5.99
N ARG A 121 0.78 9.88 -5.77
CA ARG A 121 1.92 9.61 -6.62
C ARG A 121 3.00 8.95 -5.79
N VAL A 122 3.63 7.94 -6.36
CA VAL A 122 4.79 7.27 -5.77
C VAL A 122 5.99 7.48 -6.67
N ARG A 123 7.07 7.94 -6.06
CA ARG A 123 8.32 8.28 -6.76
C ARG A 123 9.48 7.52 -6.15
N ASP A 124 10.52 7.28 -6.94
CA ASP A 124 11.80 6.77 -6.47
C ASP A 124 12.62 7.83 -5.71
N ALA A 125 13.82 7.45 -5.26
CA ALA A 125 14.74 8.36 -4.57
C ALA A 125 15.23 9.52 -5.45
N ALA A 126 15.27 9.33 -6.77
CA ALA A 126 15.65 10.37 -7.74
C ALA A 126 14.50 11.33 -8.07
N GLY A 127 13.28 11.04 -7.59
CA GLY A 127 12.07 11.81 -7.86
C GLY A 127 11.34 11.40 -9.15
N THR A 128 11.76 10.31 -9.78
CA THR A 128 11.08 9.76 -10.96
C THR A 128 9.76 9.13 -10.52
N GLU A 129 8.67 9.43 -11.22
CA GLU A 129 7.37 8.85 -10.93
C GLU A 129 7.36 7.37 -11.32
N LEU A 130 7.03 6.53 -10.35
CA LEU A 130 6.96 5.08 -10.53
C LEU A 130 5.53 4.65 -10.90
N PHE A 131 4.54 5.17 -10.20
CA PHE A 131 3.13 4.94 -10.46
C PHE A 131 2.26 5.98 -9.75
N GLU A 132 1.04 6.12 -10.22
CA GLU A 132 -0.03 6.87 -9.58
C GLU A 132 -1.11 5.94 -9.04
N ALA A 133 -1.88 6.40 -8.06
CA ALA A 133 -3.01 5.65 -7.52
C ALA A 133 -4.24 6.53 -7.44
N TYR A 134 -5.34 6.02 -7.97
CA TYR A 134 -6.63 6.68 -8.03
C TYR A 134 -7.69 5.88 -7.30
N GLU A 135 -8.54 6.55 -6.55
CA GLU A 135 -9.71 5.91 -5.96
C GLU A 135 -10.65 5.40 -7.06
N ALA A 136 -10.96 4.10 -7.02
CA ALA A 136 -11.70 3.41 -8.08
C ALA A 136 -13.13 3.97 -8.28
N ASN A 137 -13.78 4.44 -7.21
CA ASN A 137 -15.12 5.04 -7.28
C ASN A 137 -15.20 6.25 -8.20
N TRP A 138 -14.09 6.95 -8.38
CA TRP A 138 -14.02 8.07 -9.31
C TRP A 138 -13.95 7.63 -10.77
N LEU A 139 -13.18 6.61 -11.06
CA LEU A 139 -13.11 6.09 -12.43
C LEU A 139 -14.49 5.61 -12.89
N VAL A 140 -15.25 4.99 -11.97
CA VAL A 140 -16.64 4.60 -12.21
C VAL A 140 -17.54 5.82 -12.44
N ALA A 141 -17.37 6.90 -11.67
CA ALA A 141 -18.15 8.14 -11.88
C ALA A 141 -17.79 8.85 -13.20
N LEU A 142 -16.51 8.81 -13.59
CA LEU A 142 -16.04 9.33 -14.88
C LEU A 142 -16.54 8.45 -16.03
N LEU A 143 -16.41 7.13 -15.91
CA LEU A 143 -16.91 6.17 -16.89
C LEU A 143 -18.43 6.26 -17.05
N ARG A 144 -19.20 6.47 -15.97
CA ARG A 144 -20.66 6.73 -16.06
C ARG A 144 -20.97 7.99 -16.87
N ARG A 145 -20.15 9.02 -16.79
CA ARG A 145 -20.35 10.27 -17.53
C ARG A 145 -20.14 10.09 -19.04
N PHE A 146 -19.38 9.05 -19.41
CA PHE A 146 -19.20 8.61 -20.80
C PHE A 146 -20.02 7.35 -21.12
N ALA A 147 -20.77 6.81 -20.17
CA ALA A 147 -21.44 5.50 -20.25
C ALA A 147 -22.79 5.52 -20.94
N ASP A 148 -23.24 6.66 -21.48
CA ASP A 148 -24.33 6.64 -22.49
C ASP A 148 -23.93 5.82 -23.75
N LEU A 149 -22.68 5.32 -23.78
CA LEU A 149 -22.10 4.52 -24.87
C LEU A 149 -21.64 3.10 -24.43
N VAL A 150 -21.75 2.70 -23.16
CA VAL A 150 -21.14 1.45 -22.71
C VAL A 150 -22.10 0.66 -21.82
N SER A 151 -22.37 -0.56 -22.28
CA SER A 151 -23.33 -1.56 -21.80
C SER A 151 -23.30 -1.95 -20.31
N ASP A 152 -24.37 -2.64 -19.86
CA ASP A 152 -24.74 -3.10 -18.53
C ASP A 152 -23.65 -3.76 -17.65
N TRP A 153 -22.52 -4.22 -18.22
CA TRP A 153 -21.42 -4.81 -17.47
C TRP A 153 -20.68 -3.79 -16.57
N LEU A 154 -20.71 -2.47 -16.91
CA LEU A 154 -20.16 -1.41 -16.09
C LEU A 154 -20.97 -1.17 -14.80
N ALA A 155 -22.26 -1.49 -14.80
CA ALA A 155 -23.06 -1.45 -13.59
C ALA A 155 -22.57 -2.48 -12.56
N ALA A 156 -22.07 -3.64 -13.01
CA ALA A 156 -21.47 -4.65 -12.15
C ALA A 156 -20.14 -4.21 -11.52
N LEU A 157 -19.37 -3.34 -12.19
CA LEU A 157 -18.12 -2.77 -11.67
C LEU A 157 -18.36 -1.81 -10.48
N THR A 158 -19.57 -1.23 -10.34
CA THR A 158 -19.91 -0.36 -9.21
C THR A 158 -19.99 -1.09 -7.88
N TRP A 159 -20.13 -2.42 -7.93
CA TRP A 159 -20.20 -3.31 -6.75
C TRP A 159 -18.84 -3.89 -6.38
N LEU A 160 -17.80 -3.72 -7.22
CA LEU A 160 -16.45 -4.17 -6.90
C LEU A 160 -15.86 -3.27 -5.82
N PRO A 161 -15.41 -3.83 -4.70
CA PRO A 161 -14.83 -3.09 -3.60
C PRO A 161 -13.37 -2.71 -3.89
N PHE A 162 -13.09 -2.15 -5.09
CA PHE A 162 -11.79 -1.60 -5.39
C PHE A 162 -11.64 -0.27 -4.68
N ASN A 163 -10.65 -0.14 -3.83
CA ASN A 163 -10.37 1.14 -3.22
C ASN A 163 -9.46 1.99 -4.12
N PHE A 164 -8.45 1.40 -4.74
CA PHE A 164 -7.52 2.10 -5.62
C PHE A 164 -7.08 1.26 -6.82
N LEU A 165 -6.94 1.94 -7.95
CA LEU A 165 -6.25 1.43 -9.14
C LEU A 165 -4.85 2.02 -9.15
N LEU A 166 -3.84 1.18 -9.40
CA LEU A 166 -2.46 1.58 -9.59
C LEU A 166 -2.19 1.70 -11.08
N VAL A 167 -1.72 2.86 -11.50
CA VAL A 167 -1.55 3.22 -12.91
C VAL A 167 -0.12 3.66 -13.16
N ARG A 168 0.49 3.17 -14.22
CA ARG A 168 1.82 3.56 -14.69
C ARG A 168 1.76 3.84 -16.18
N SER A 169 2.23 5.01 -16.60
CA SER A 169 2.19 5.43 -18.02
C SER A 169 0.80 5.35 -18.67
N GLY A 170 -0.26 5.54 -17.87
CA GLY A 170 -1.65 5.48 -18.34
C GLY A 170 -2.26 4.08 -18.37
N GLU A 171 -1.51 3.03 -18.07
CA GLU A 171 -1.98 1.66 -18.01
C GLU A 171 -2.19 1.20 -16.56
N GLN A 172 -3.25 0.43 -16.32
CA GLN A 172 -3.48 -0.18 -15.02
C GLN A 172 -2.49 -1.32 -14.82
N VAL A 173 -1.63 -1.19 -13.80
CA VAL A 173 -0.59 -2.16 -13.47
C VAL A 173 -0.86 -2.89 -12.14
N GLY A 174 -1.86 -2.47 -11.36
CA GLY A 174 -2.20 -3.14 -10.10
C GLY A 174 -3.49 -2.65 -9.49
N THR A 175 -3.86 -3.26 -8.37
CA THR A 175 -5.06 -2.91 -7.58
C THR A 175 -4.80 -3.00 -6.09
N TYR A 176 -5.45 -2.13 -5.33
CA TYR A 176 -5.55 -2.22 -3.88
C TYR A 176 -7.02 -2.20 -3.48
N ARG A 177 -7.53 -3.33 -3.00
CA ARG A 177 -8.97 -3.53 -2.77
C ARG A 177 -9.27 -4.02 -1.35
N ARG A 178 -10.35 -3.53 -0.77
CA ARG A 178 -10.89 -4.01 0.50
C ARG A 178 -11.59 -5.36 0.32
N VAL A 179 -11.34 -6.30 1.25
CA VAL A 179 -12.05 -7.58 1.31
C VAL A 179 -13.30 -7.41 2.16
N LEU A 180 -14.48 -7.58 1.55
CA LEU A 180 -15.76 -7.48 2.24
C LEU A 180 -16.07 -8.72 3.10
N GLY A 181 -16.94 -8.55 4.10
CA GLY A 181 -17.45 -9.67 4.90
C GLY A 181 -16.53 -10.15 6.02
N LYS A 182 -15.49 -9.39 6.37
CA LYS A 182 -14.61 -9.67 7.49
C LYS A 182 -14.80 -8.63 8.61
N LEU A 183 -14.70 -9.08 9.85
CA LEU A 183 -14.80 -8.22 11.06
C LEU A 183 -13.65 -7.21 11.18
N ARG A 184 -12.57 -7.42 10.46
CA ARG A 184 -11.38 -6.54 10.44
C ARG A 184 -11.13 -6.06 9.03
N ASP A 185 -10.66 -4.84 8.90
CA ASP A 185 -10.28 -4.29 7.61
C ASP A 185 -9.09 -5.07 7.04
N ARG A 186 -9.37 -5.70 5.92
CA ARG A 186 -8.40 -6.45 5.12
C ARG A 186 -8.40 -5.89 3.72
N TYR A 187 -7.20 -5.72 3.19
CA TYR A 187 -6.98 -5.22 1.85
C TYR A 187 -6.05 -6.16 1.11
N VAL A 188 -6.33 -6.39 -0.15
CA VAL A 188 -5.45 -7.14 -1.05
C VAL A 188 -4.81 -6.15 -2.00
N LEU A 189 -3.48 -6.14 -2.00
CA LEU A 189 -2.64 -5.45 -2.95
C LEU A 189 -2.21 -6.48 -4.00
N GLU A 190 -2.56 -6.25 -5.25
CA GLU A 190 -2.20 -7.11 -6.39
C GLU A 190 -1.41 -6.29 -7.40
N LEU A 191 -0.23 -6.78 -7.75
CA LEU A 191 0.67 -6.17 -8.72
C LEU A 191 0.64 -7.00 -10.00
N GLY A 192 0.41 -6.34 -11.11
CA GLY A 192 0.41 -6.94 -12.44
C GLY A 192 1.72 -6.69 -13.19
N PRO A 193 1.77 -7.10 -14.46
CA PRO A 193 2.86 -6.72 -15.36
C PRO A 193 3.00 -5.20 -15.39
N GLY A 194 4.24 -4.71 -15.41
CA GLY A 194 4.54 -3.28 -15.35
C GLY A 194 5.06 -2.81 -14.00
N PHE A 195 5.07 -3.67 -12.98
CA PHE A 195 5.76 -3.41 -11.71
C PHE A 195 7.19 -3.97 -11.66
N GLU A 196 7.70 -4.52 -12.75
CA GLU A 196 9.09 -4.98 -12.84
C GLU A 196 10.05 -3.81 -12.58
N GLY A 197 11.03 -4.04 -11.69
CA GLY A 197 12.01 -3.04 -11.27
C GLY A 197 11.48 -1.96 -10.32
N VAL A 198 10.22 -2.02 -9.89
CA VAL A 198 9.69 -1.17 -8.82
C VAL A 198 9.97 -1.85 -7.47
N ASP A 199 10.62 -1.12 -6.57
CA ASP A 199 10.87 -1.59 -5.20
C ASP A 199 9.54 -1.88 -4.49
N ARG A 200 9.30 -3.14 -4.15
CA ARG A 200 8.05 -3.61 -3.51
C ARG A 200 7.81 -2.97 -2.15
N ARG A 201 8.89 -2.52 -1.46
CA ARG A 201 8.77 -1.79 -0.19
C ARG A 201 7.99 -0.48 -0.35
N LEU A 202 8.17 0.24 -1.47
CA LEU A 202 7.43 1.46 -1.77
C LEU A 202 5.94 1.19 -1.98
N VAL A 203 5.60 0.10 -2.65
CA VAL A 203 4.20 -0.27 -2.91
C VAL A 203 3.50 -0.68 -1.62
N ILE A 204 4.19 -1.44 -0.75
CA ILE A 204 3.68 -1.81 0.58
C ILE A 204 3.55 -0.57 1.47
N ALA A 205 4.55 0.32 1.48
CA ALA A 205 4.49 1.58 2.22
C ALA A 205 3.29 2.43 1.79
N PHE A 206 3.08 2.55 0.48
CA PHE A 206 1.91 3.23 -0.09
C PHE A 206 0.59 2.61 0.40
N ALA A 207 0.45 1.28 0.36
CA ALA A 207 -0.77 0.60 0.79
C ALA A 207 -1.12 0.86 2.27
N VAL A 208 -0.11 0.89 3.15
CA VAL A 208 -0.30 1.25 4.56
C VAL A 208 -0.58 2.73 4.73
N ALA A 209 0.09 3.61 3.96
CA ALA A 209 -0.12 5.06 4.02
C ALA A 209 -1.55 5.44 3.63
N LEU A 210 -2.14 4.75 2.66
CA LEU A 210 -3.54 4.96 2.27
C LEU A 210 -4.50 4.83 3.45
N ASP A 211 -4.34 3.82 4.29
CA ASP A 211 -5.21 3.61 5.44
C ASP A 211 -4.80 4.50 6.63
N ALA A 212 -3.50 4.54 6.94
CA ALA A 212 -2.98 5.25 8.11
C ALA A 212 -3.11 6.77 8.03
N LEU A 213 -3.10 7.35 6.81
CA LEU A 213 -3.04 8.80 6.56
C LEU A 213 -4.33 9.37 5.93
N GLN A 214 -5.33 8.52 5.62
CA GLN A 214 -6.62 8.98 5.10
C GLN A 214 -7.56 9.53 6.18
N ASP A 215 -7.45 9.07 7.42
CA ASP A 215 -8.34 9.42 8.54
C ASP A 215 -8.06 10.80 9.16
N ARG A 216 -7.50 11.76 8.40
CA ARG A 216 -7.21 13.12 8.88
C ARG A 216 -7.62 14.21 7.92
#